data_36f142d1bdaea6135934dc3ef2b3c533
#
_entry.id   36f142d1bdaea6135934dc3ef2b3c533
#
_cell.length_a   1.000
_cell.length_b   1.000
_cell.length_c   1.000
_cell.angle_alpha   90.00
_cell.angle_beta   90.00
_cell.angle_gamma   90.00
#
_symmetry.space_group_name_H-M   'P 1'
#
loop_
_entity.id
_entity.type
_entity.pdbx_description
1 polymer ?
#
loop_
_entity_poly.entity_id
_entity_poly.type
_entity_poly.pdbx_seq_one_letter_code
_entity_poly.pdbx_strand_id
1 'polypeptide(L)'
;MKWNKMNIKKHINHILFKNGRIIDPFNQKSFKGSIWVKDGRIAGVGDFEIPKVDDIFIIDCTNKIITHGFCDLHAHFREPGEDDKEDLGSGSRSALAGGFTRVCVM
;
A
#
# COMPACT_ATOMS: atom_id res chain seq x y z
N MET A 1 19.47 4.70 8.10
CA MET A 1 18.74 4.38 9.34
C MET A 1 18.98 2.93 9.71
N LYS A 2 19.36 2.73 10.91
CA LYS A 2 19.56 1.37 11.42
C LYS A 2 18.22 0.77 11.84
N TRP A 3 17.86 -0.35 11.28
CA TRP A 3 16.65 -1.04 11.69
C TRP A 3 16.79 -1.50 13.15
N ASN A 4 15.87 -1.07 13.96
CA ASN A 4 15.78 -1.53 15.33
C ASN A 4 15.25 -2.97 15.31
N LYS A 5 15.91 -3.85 16.08
CA LYS A 5 15.46 -5.24 16.21
C LYS A 5 14.02 -5.36 16.69
N MET A 6 13.56 -4.40 17.50
CA MET A 6 12.17 -4.37 17.95
C MET A 6 11.20 -4.16 16.77
N ASN A 7 11.55 -3.31 15.79
CA ASN A 7 10.70 -3.10 14.63
C ASN A 7 10.60 -4.32 13.76
N ILE A 8 11.68 -5.10 13.67
CA ILE A 8 11.68 -6.35 12.91
C ILE A 8 10.81 -7.41 13.59
N LYS A 9 10.84 -7.44 14.94
CA LYS A 9 10.08 -8.41 15.72
C LYS A 9 8.64 -8.02 15.92
N LYS A 10 8.33 -6.74 15.86
CA LYS A 10 6.97 -6.26 16.04
C LYS A 10 6.19 -6.46 14.76
N HIS A 11 5.41 -7.50 14.75
CA HIS A 11 4.60 -7.85 13.60
C HIS A 11 3.26 -7.10 13.67
N ILE A 12 3.00 -6.27 12.67
CA ILE A 12 1.71 -5.58 12.57
C ILE A 12 0.76 -6.52 11.84
N ASN A 13 -0.16 -7.12 12.59
CA ASN A 13 -1.12 -8.05 12.04
C ASN A 13 -2.37 -7.37 11.48
N HIS A 14 -2.71 -6.20 12.03
CA HIS A 14 -3.96 -5.52 11.69
C HIS A 14 -3.67 -4.08 11.30
N ILE A 15 -4.16 -3.68 10.14
CA ILE A 15 -4.13 -2.30 9.66
C ILE A 15 -5.56 -1.90 9.29
N LEU A 16 -6.00 -0.76 9.80
CA LEU A 16 -7.28 -0.17 9.42
C LEU A 16 -7.05 1.15 8.69
N PHE A 17 -7.47 1.18 7.43
CA PHE A 17 -7.56 2.42 6.66
C PHE A 17 -8.95 2.99 6.89
N LYS A 18 -9.04 4.06 7.68
CA LYS A 18 -10.30 4.53 8.24
C LYS A 18 -10.87 5.73 7.50
N ASN A 19 -12.14 5.63 7.12
CA ASN A 19 -12.95 6.75 6.62
C ASN A 19 -12.40 7.44 5.37
N GLY A 20 -11.97 6.65 4.37
CA GLY A 20 -11.55 7.20 3.10
C GLY A 20 -12.61 7.07 2.01
N ARG A 21 -12.32 7.64 0.85
CA ARG A 21 -13.09 7.40 -0.35
C ARG A 21 -12.49 6.17 -1.04
N ILE A 22 -13.20 5.07 -0.98
CA ILE A 22 -12.75 3.82 -1.57
C ILE A 22 -13.10 3.81 -3.05
N ILE A 23 -12.09 3.60 -3.90
CA ILE A 23 -12.26 3.44 -5.34
C ILE A 23 -12.01 1.98 -5.67
N ASP A 24 -13.05 1.30 -6.13
CA ASP A 24 -12.99 -0.10 -6.53
C ASP A 24 -13.30 -0.20 -8.02
N PRO A 25 -12.27 -0.20 -8.87
CA PRO A 25 -12.50 -0.24 -10.32
C PRO A 25 -13.01 -1.59 -10.81
N PHE A 26 -12.75 -2.67 -10.11
CA PHE A 26 -13.21 -4.00 -10.51
C PHE A 26 -14.72 -4.11 -10.43
N ASN A 27 -15.33 -3.51 -9.43
CA ASN A 27 -16.78 -3.50 -9.23
C ASN A 27 -17.40 -2.18 -9.65
N GLN A 28 -16.63 -1.27 -10.23
CA GLN A 28 -17.08 0.05 -10.68
C GLN A 28 -17.78 0.83 -9.57
N LYS A 29 -17.21 0.81 -8.38
CA LYS A 29 -17.77 1.45 -7.19
C LYS A 29 -16.83 2.51 -6.63
N SER A 30 -17.44 3.58 -6.11
CA SER A 30 -16.76 4.60 -5.34
C SER A 30 -17.64 4.94 -4.15
N PHE A 31 -17.14 4.76 -2.95
CA PHE A 31 -17.93 4.98 -1.75
C PHE A 31 -17.03 5.35 -0.58
N LYS A 32 -17.62 5.98 0.43
CA LYS A 32 -16.91 6.30 1.67
C LYS A 32 -16.94 5.11 2.60
N GLY A 33 -15.78 4.75 3.14
CA GLY A 33 -15.69 3.61 4.05
C GLY A 33 -14.29 3.36 4.54
N SER A 34 -14.12 2.21 5.13
CA SER A 34 -12.86 1.75 5.72
C SER A 34 -12.45 0.42 5.12
N ILE A 35 -11.15 0.15 5.16
CA ILE A 35 -10.60 -1.14 4.77
C ILE A 35 -9.78 -1.69 5.93
N TRP A 36 -10.09 -2.91 6.33
CA TRP A 36 -9.34 -3.63 7.35
C TRP A 36 -8.47 -4.70 6.68
N VAL A 37 -7.18 -4.62 6.93
CA VAL A 37 -6.20 -5.59 6.44
C VAL A 37 -5.73 -6.42 7.63
N LYS A 38 -5.82 -7.73 7.51
CA LYS A 38 -5.36 -8.68 8.50
C LYS A 38 -4.37 -9.65 7.85
N ASP A 39 -3.19 -9.74 8.41
CA ASP A 39 -2.14 -10.67 7.93
C ASP A 39 -1.91 -10.56 6.42
N GLY A 40 -1.86 -9.33 5.90
CA GLY A 40 -1.62 -9.08 4.48
C GLY A 40 -2.81 -9.32 3.56
N ARG A 41 -3.99 -9.59 4.11
CA ARG A 41 -5.21 -9.81 3.33
C ARG A 41 -6.32 -8.88 3.77
N ILE A 42 -7.19 -8.53 2.84
CA ILE A 42 -8.35 -7.70 3.14
C ILE A 42 -9.36 -8.54 3.94
N ALA A 43 -9.63 -8.12 5.18
CA ALA A 43 -10.56 -8.79 6.08
C ALA A 43 -11.92 -8.12 6.11
N GLY A 44 -12.01 -6.83 5.76
CA GLY A 44 -13.28 -6.12 5.74
C GLY A 44 -13.21 -4.87 4.88
N VAL A 45 -14.31 -4.55 4.22
CA VAL A 45 -14.47 -3.35 3.40
C VAL A 45 -15.86 -2.78 3.65
N GLY A 46 -15.94 -1.50 3.89
CA GLY A 46 -17.22 -0.82 4.03
C GLY A 46 -17.30 0.06 5.27
N ASP A 47 -18.52 0.24 5.75
CA ASP A 47 -18.79 1.02 6.94
C ASP A 47 -18.94 0.08 8.14
N PHE A 48 -17.93 0.06 8.99
CA PHE A 48 -17.94 -0.79 10.18
C PHE A 48 -17.15 -0.12 11.29
N GLU A 49 -17.39 -0.56 12.51
CA GLU A 49 -16.66 -0.07 13.68
C GLU A 49 -15.23 -0.60 13.69
N ILE A 50 -14.37 0.09 14.45
CA ILE A 50 -12.98 -0.35 14.60
C ILE A 50 -12.98 -1.77 15.19
N PRO A 51 -12.31 -2.73 14.53
CA PRO A 51 -12.23 -4.09 15.05
C PRO A 51 -11.61 -4.12 16.45
N LYS A 52 -12.21 -4.90 17.33
CA LYS A 52 -11.69 -5.08 18.69
C LYS A 52 -10.63 -6.16 18.71
N VAL A 53 -9.45 -5.82 18.24
CA VAL A 53 -8.31 -6.72 18.18
C VAL A 53 -7.09 -6.02 18.77
N ASP A 54 -6.12 -6.81 19.23
CA ASP A 54 -4.87 -6.26 19.74
C ASP A 54 -4.00 -5.82 18.58
N ASP A 55 -3.14 -4.82 18.86
CA ASP A 55 -2.10 -4.39 17.92
C ASP A 55 -2.64 -3.95 16.54
N ILE A 56 -3.72 -3.20 16.54
CA ILE A 56 -4.24 -2.61 15.30
C ILE A 56 -3.55 -1.26 15.04
N PHE A 57 -3.08 -1.09 13.81
CA PHE A 57 -2.53 0.18 13.33
C PHE A 57 -3.60 0.90 12.53
N ILE A 58 -3.99 2.08 12.98
CA ILE A 58 -5.07 2.86 12.36
C ILE A 58 -4.47 4.00 11.55
N ILE A 59 -4.84 4.07 10.28
CA ILE A 59 -4.49 5.16 9.38
C ILE A 59 -5.77 5.93 9.09
N ASP A 60 -5.81 7.19 9.51
CA ASP A 60 -6.94 8.07 9.22
C ASP A 60 -6.86 8.52 7.76
N CYS A 61 -7.85 8.12 6.98
CA CYS A 61 -7.94 8.44 5.56
C CYS A 61 -9.01 9.48 5.25
N THR A 62 -9.44 10.25 6.24
CA THR A 62 -10.41 11.33 6.04
C THR A 62 -9.90 12.28 4.95
N ASN A 63 -10.75 12.57 3.97
CA ASN A 63 -10.43 13.38 2.79
C ASN A 63 -9.33 12.78 1.89
N LYS A 64 -9.10 11.48 2.00
CA LYS A 64 -8.14 10.77 1.16
C LYS A 64 -8.84 9.68 0.36
N ILE A 65 -8.17 9.26 -0.69
CA ILE A 65 -8.63 8.15 -1.53
C ILE A 65 -7.91 6.88 -1.09
N ILE A 66 -8.68 5.80 -0.98
CA ILE A 66 -8.15 4.46 -0.74
C ILE A 66 -8.38 3.66 -2.01
N THR A 67 -7.33 3.14 -2.60
CA THR A 67 -7.41 2.31 -3.79
C THR A 67 -6.38 1.19 -3.72
N HIS A 68 -6.47 0.24 -4.66
CA HIS A 68 -5.44 -0.76 -4.82
C HIS A 68 -4.09 -0.12 -5.20
N GLY A 69 -3.01 -0.84 -5.01
CA GLY A 69 -1.71 -0.41 -5.54
C GLY A 69 -1.74 -0.36 -7.07
N PHE A 70 -1.01 0.57 -7.64
CA PHE A 70 -0.98 0.74 -9.09
C PHE A 70 -0.06 -0.29 -9.74
N CYS A 71 -0.35 -0.59 -10.99
CA CYS A 71 0.46 -1.49 -11.82
C CYS A 71 0.92 -0.72 -13.05
N ASP A 72 2.22 -0.66 -13.27
CA ASP A 72 2.80 -0.07 -14.46
C ASP A 72 3.26 -1.20 -15.38
N LEU A 73 2.66 -1.29 -16.56
CA LEU A 73 2.91 -2.36 -17.51
C LEU A 73 4.14 -2.12 -18.39
N HIS A 74 4.71 -0.92 -18.35
CA HIS A 74 5.87 -0.59 -19.18
C HIS A 74 6.70 0.51 -18.50
N ALA A 75 7.77 0.10 -17.85
CA ALA A 75 8.67 1.02 -17.19
C ALA A 75 10.12 0.71 -17.53
N HIS A 76 10.96 1.72 -17.48
CA HIS A 76 12.39 1.61 -17.65
C HIS A 76 13.07 2.08 -16.36
N PHE A 77 13.80 1.17 -15.70
CA PHE A 77 14.55 1.52 -14.51
C PHE A 77 16.02 1.87 -14.82
N ARG A 78 16.36 1.94 -16.11
CA ARG A 78 17.67 2.34 -16.61
C ARG A 78 18.79 1.36 -16.33
N GLU A 79 18.49 0.19 -15.79
CA GLU A 79 19.47 -0.88 -15.55
C GLU A 79 19.08 -2.11 -16.38
N PRO A 80 19.99 -2.72 -17.13
CA PRO A 80 21.35 -2.26 -17.40
C PRO A 80 21.39 -1.19 -18.49
N GLY A 81 22.48 -0.44 -18.55
CA GLY A 81 22.75 0.53 -19.60
C GLY A 81 22.84 1.97 -19.16
N GLU A 82 21.99 2.39 -18.25
CA GLU A 82 21.96 3.76 -17.71
C GLU A 82 21.99 3.75 -16.18
N ASP A 83 22.83 2.89 -15.61
CA ASP A 83 22.90 2.67 -14.16
C ASP A 83 23.30 3.91 -13.38
N ASP A 84 23.98 4.84 -14.03
CA ASP A 84 24.32 6.13 -13.46
C ASP A 84 23.09 7.02 -13.22
N LYS A 85 22.01 6.80 -13.95
CA LYS A 85 20.75 7.54 -13.77
C LYS A 85 19.87 6.89 -12.72
N GLU A 86 19.74 5.58 -12.80
CA GLU A 86 18.88 4.83 -11.91
C GLU A 86 19.23 3.34 -11.96
N ASP A 87 19.06 2.64 -10.87
CA ASP A 87 19.19 1.19 -10.82
C ASP A 87 17.86 0.55 -10.42
N LEU A 88 17.80 -0.79 -10.41
CA LEU A 88 16.57 -1.51 -10.05
C LEU A 88 16.14 -1.21 -8.62
N GLY A 89 17.09 -1.05 -7.70
CA GLY A 89 16.79 -0.73 -6.31
C GLY A 89 16.17 0.64 -6.16
N SER A 90 16.77 1.69 -6.74
CA SER A 90 16.24 3.04 -6.67
C SER A 90 14.93 3.18 -7.43
N GLY A 91 14.80 2.53 -8.59
CA GLY A 91 13.58 2.51 -9.36
C GLY A 91 12.43 1.86 -8.61
N SER A 92 12.70 0.75 -7.94
CA SER A 92 11.69 0.05 -7.14
C SER A 92 11.21 0.92 -5.97
N ARG A 93 12.11 1.59 -5.27
CA ARG A 93 11.74 2.49 -4.17
C ARG A 93 10.93 3.68 -4.66
N SER A 94 11.32 4.24 -5.79
CA SER A 94 10.60 5.34 -6.41
C SER A 94 9.18 4.92 -6.82
N ALA A 95 9.04 3.76 -7.44
CA ALA A 95 7.75 3.23 -7.83
C ALA A 95 6.83 3.03 -6.62
N LEU A 96 7.35 2.42 -5.55
CA LEU A 96 6.57 2.19 -4.34
C LEU A 96 6.14 3.51 -3.69
N ALA A 97 7.02 4.49 -3.63
CA ALA A 97 6.69 5.81 -3.09
C ALA A 97 5.58 6.49 -3.88
N GLY A 98 5.45 6.21 -5.17
CA GLY A 98 4.38 6.70 -6.02
C GLY A 98 3.10 5.87 -5.99
N GLY A 99 3.06 4.80 -5.18
CA GLY A 99 1.88 3.94 -5.05
C GLY A 99 1.84 2.75 -5.99
N PHE A 100 2.93 2.48 -6.70
CA PHE A 100 3.01 1.32 -7.60
C PHE A 100 3.48 0.10 -6.84
N THR A 101 2.66 -0.95 -6.86
CA THR A 101 2.97 -2.23 -6.20
C THR A 101 3.38 -3.31 -7.18
N ARG A 102 3.18 -3.07 -8.47
CA ARG A 102 3.60 -3.97 -9.55
C ARG A 102 4.14 -3.15 -10.70
N VAL A 103 5.28 -3.56 -11.24
CA VAL A 103 5.93 -2.86 -12.35
C VAL A 103 6.51 -3.90 -13.30
N CYS A 104 6.23 -3.73 -14.59
CA CYS A 104 6.87 -4.53 -15.64
C CYS A 104 8.04 -3.73 -16.19
N VAL A 105 9.24 -4.12 -15.85
CA VAL A 105 10.47 -3.44 -16.26
C VAL A 105 10.90 -3.93 -17.62
N MET A 106 11.13 -3.00 -18.53
CA MET A 106 11.55 -3.27 -19.91
C MET A 106 13.06 -3.16 -20.07
#